data_cbab58c03b4253ca10c1cd52913ada4c
#
_entry.id   cbab58c03b4253ca10c1cd52913ada4c
#
_cell.length_a   1.000
_cell.length_b   1.000
_cell.length_c   1.000
_cell.angle_alpha   90.00
_cell.angle_beta   90.00
_cell.angle_gamma   90.00
#
_symmetry.space_group_name_H-M   'P 1'
#
loop_
_entity.id
_entity.type
_entity.pdbx_description
1 polymer ?
#
loop_
_entity_poly.entity_id
_entity_poly.type
_entity_poly.pdbx_seq_one_letter_code
_entity_poly.pdbx_strand_id
1 'polypeptide(L)'
;VSSNNENNNGNKANGLNYGVSVLDFPGSTVQRSPFATGRKKKISKSDKSTLIDPDYITTASEWIEHINFELKYNSFIDNSTILPQCINAYKSNIAGFGLAVRYKEDYKGKEKARMVKEFKFLESVLDKLTDDFDSKNLFEQLVDDVESVGIGYLEVIRDNEGKVVELVNIFPVDSITKSKKDTDYTEYEYIASDGSVIRKNKRFRKYRQQIGDRCVYFKEMNDPRVMDCRTGRYINENETLELKYVANEILEFKNSKKPYGDVRWIGCMLPIIGSWHAESLNLNYFKNGRHTPLAICVENGRLSQESMEKLREYTSSIRGENSQHAFLIIQTEPIASEVAWNKENPPKVTLKDMASILQKDELFGEYNESNRKKVQSAFTLPDIYVGYTTDFNRATAYAAMTVTEQQVFQPYRNRLNWIINHKLLNEYNLQYCEVYFKSPDFKNPDDVKTILDATGSLGGISANMAKEIACEQLNRDCNDYDFEGADYPLSIATQLNNANNIVDDFDKSIEKANKNGDDDIIPILKSLKEQFEQIAEEYDSDEEQ
;
A
#
# COMPACT_ATOMS: atom_id res chain seq x y z
N VAL A 1 -20.56 -11.59 71.01
CA VAL A 1 -21.02 -12.94 70.71
C VAL A 1 -20.51 -13.28 69.36
N SER A 2 -19.38 -13.89 69.32
CA SER A 2 -19.01 -15.26 68.85
C SER A 2 -19.30 -15.42 67.32
N SER A 3 -18.53 -16.02 66.52
CA SER A 3 -17.36 -16.91 66.65
C SER A 3 -17.00 -17.42 65.21
N ASN A 4 -15.70 -17.67 65.07
CA ASN A 4 -15.08 -18.84 64.42
C ASN A 4 -15.05 -18.87 62.85
N ASN A 5 -13.86 -18.80 62.32
CA ASN A 5 -12.87 -19.88 62.06
C ASN A 5 -13.34 -20.88 60.98
N GLU A 6 -12.62 -21.02 59.88
CA GLU A 6 -11.59 -22.05 59.82
C GLU A 6 -10.83 -22.00 58.46
N ASN A 7 -9.57 -22.26 58.59
CA ASN A 7 -8.56 -22.51 57.57
C ASN A 7 -8.94 -23.60 56.56
N ASN A 8 -8.44 -23.45 55.31
CA ASN A 8 -7.76 -24.60 54.73
C ASN A 8 -6.68 -24.20 53.71
N ASN A 9 -5.50 -24.70 53.97
CA ASN A 9 -4.30 -24.69 53.12
C ASN A 9 -4.49 -25.59 51.90
N GLY A 10 -3.88 -25.20 50.80
CA GLY A 10 -3.54 -26.18 49.78
C GLY A 10 -3.11 -25.62 48.40
N ASN A 11 -1.82 -25.66 48.18
CA ASN A 11 -1.12 -25.77 46.90
C ASN A 11 -0.91 -24.55 46.01
N LYS A 12 0.34 -24.12 46.07
CA LYS A 12 1.05 -23.28 45.10
C LYS A 12 1.10 -23.96 43.74
N ALA A 13 0.59 -23.28 42.72
CA ALA A 13 1.05 -23.42 41.35
C ALA A 13 1.46 -22.04 40.86
N ASN A 14 2.73 -21.87 40.49
CA ASN A 14 3.31 -20.66 39.90
C ASN A 14 2.69 -20.44 38.52
N GLY A 15 1.71 -19.54 38.42
CA GLY A 15 1.22 -18.99 37.18
C GLY A 15 1.56 -17.51 37.14
N LEU A 16 2.32 -17.10 36.17
CA LEU A 16 2.57 -15.69 35.84
C LEU A 16 1.21 -15.04 35.52
N ASN A 17 0.63 -14.38 36.50
CA ASN A 17 -0.52 -13.50 36.27
C ASN A 17 -0.04 -12.20 35.65
N TYR A 18 -0.31 -12.03 34.36
CA TYR A 18 -0.37 -10.71 33.77
C TYR A 18 -1.65 -10.03 34.26
N GLY A 19 -1.53 -9.29 35.35
CA GLY A 19 -2.58 -8.42 35.80
C GLY A 19 -2.81 -7.29 34.83
N VAL A 20 -3.87 -7.36 34.05
CA VAL A 20 -4.44 -6.18 33.39
C VAL A 20 -5.10 -5.38 34.51
N SER A 21 -4.40 -4.36 35.00
CA SER A 21 -5.01 -3.37 35.89
C SER A 21 -5.92 -2.48 35.04
N VAL A 22 -7.21 -2.74 35.13
CA VAL A 22 -8.22 -1.77 34.73
C VAL A 22 -8.14 -0.64 35.75
N LEU A 23 -7.61 0.52 35.33
CA LEU A 23 -7.66 1.74 36.11
C LEU A 23 -9.12 2.22 36.14
N ASP A 24 -9.83 1.91 37.21
CA ASP A 24 -11.09 2.55 37.52
C ASP A 24 -10.87 4.01 37.87
N PHE A 25 -11.28 4.91 36.96
CA PHE A 25 -11.34 6.33 37.27
C PHE A 25 -12.60 6.61 38.12
N PRO A 26 -12.49 7.18 39.32
CA PRO A 26 -13.66 7.55 40.10
C PRO A 26 -14.36 8.75 39.40
N GLY A 27 -15.54 8.49 38.87
CA GLY A 27 -16.40 9.54 38.31
C GLY A 27 -17.19 9.21 37.04
N SER A 28 -16.98 8.06 36.40
CA SER A 28 -17.76 7.68 35.22
C SER A 28 -18.86 6.67 35.53
N THR A 29 -19.94 7.11 36.13
CA THR A 29 -21.21 6.40 36.09
C THR A 29 -21.80 6.55 34.67
N VAL A 30 -21.55 5.56 33.81
CA VAL A 30 -22.30 5.41 32.56
C VAL A 30 -23.71 4.93 32.93
N GLN A 31 -24.62 5.85 33.13
CA GLN A 31 -26.04 5.56 33.12
C GLN A 31 -26.46 5.18 31.70
N ARG A 32 -26.64 3.89 31.45
CA ARG A 32 -27.41 3.42 30.30
C ARG A 32 -28.87 3.81 30.52
N SER A 33 -29.31 4.90 29.88
CA SER A 33 -30.73 5.22 29.88
C SER A 33 -31.46 4.30 28.90
N PRO A 34 -32.64 3.77 29.27
CA PRO A 34 -33.45 2.98 28.37
C PRO A 34 -34.06 3.86 27.29
N PHE A 35 -34.26 3.28 26.12
CA PHE A 35 -34.84 3.85 24.92
C PHE A 35 -35.90 4.94 25.19
N ALA A 36 -35.55 6.19 24.93
CA ALA A 36 -36.51 7.27 24.91
C ALA A 36 -36.79 7.64 23.46
N THR A 37 -38.03 7.36 23.08
CA THR A 37 -38.66 7.80 21.85
C THR A 37 -38.60 9.33 21.68
N GLY A 38 -38.02 9.77 20.56
CA GLY A 38 -38.47 10.94 19.85
C GLY A 38 -38.42 12.31 20.52
N ARG A 39 -37.25 12.82 20.88
CA ARG A 39 -36.95 14.26 20.84
C ARG A 39 -35.53 14.46 20.30
N LYS A 40 -35.41 15.10 19.14
CA LYS A 40 -34.11 15.60 18.64
C LYS A 40 -33.58 16.61 19.67
N LYS A 41 -32.74 16.11 20.61
CA LYS A 41 -31.98 16.97 21.50
C LYS A 41 -30.98 17.71 20.60
N LYS A 42 -31.06 19.04 20.52
CA LYS A 42 -29.96 19.84 19.98
C LYS A 42 -28.73 19.54 20.83
N ILE A 43 -27.77 18.80 20.26
CA ILE A 43 -26.52 18.50 20.93
C ILE A 43 -25.80 19.85 21.11
N SER A 44 -25.64 20.30 22.34
CA SER A 44 -24.91 21.52 22.63
C SER A 44 -23.42 21.37 22.29
N LYS A 45 -22.74 22.46 21.99
CA LYS A 45 -21.29 22.43 21.71
C LYS A 45 -20.48 21.81 22.87
N SER A 46 -20.98 21.89 24.10
CA SER A 46 -20.36 21.33 25.30
C SER A 46 -20.39 19.78 25.36
N ASP A 47 -21.39 19.15 24.72
CA ASP A 47 -21.50 17.69 24.74
C ASP A 47 -20.46 16.99 23.84
N LYS A 48 -19.81 17.75 22.94
CA LYS A 48 -18.73 17.22 22.07
C LYS A 48 -17.34 17.31 22.73
N SER A 49 -17.21 18.07 23.82
CA SER A 49 -15.94 18.24 24.55
C SER A 49 -15.60 17.10 25.50
N THR A 50 -16.55 16.19 25.74
CA THR A 50 -16.37 15.06 26.67
C THR A 50 -15.68 13.83 26.02
N LEU A 51 -15.49 13.82 24.70
CA LEU A 51 -14.67 12.81 24.05
C LEU A 51 -13.19 13.11 24.35
N ILE A 52 -12.60 12.32 25.23
CA ILE A 52 -11.16 12.34 25.46
C ILE A 52 -10.46 12.06 24.13
N ASP A 53 -9.77 13.05 23.60
CA ASP A 53 -8.97 12.86 22.39
C ASP A 53 -7.80 11.93 22.76
N PRO A 54 -7.56 10.84 22.03
CA PRO A 54 -6.43 9.95 22.28
C PRO A 54 -5.09 10.68 22.35
N ASP A 55 -4.96 11.81 21.67
CA ASP A 55 -3.76 12.62 21.68
C ASP A 55 -3.46 13.29 23.05
N TYR A 56 -4.47 13.52 23.87
CA TYR A 56 -4.31 14.06 25.23
C TYR A 56 -3.79 13.04 26.23
N ILE A 57 -3.90 11.74 25.91
CA ILE A 57 -3.43 10.68 26.78
C ILE A 57 -1.92 10.47 26.63
N THR A 58 -1.33 10.83 25.48
CA THR A 58 0.04 10.47 25.12
C THR A 58 1.10 11.42 25.66
N THR A 59 0.83 12.73 25.76
CA THR A 59 1.82 13.70 26.23
C THR A 59 1.19 14.89 26.96
N ALA A 60 1.93 15.50 27.91
CA ALA A 60 1.54 16.74 28.55
C ALA A 60 1.81 17.97 27.65
N SER A 61 2.72 17.86 26.69
CA SER A 61 3.10 18.96 25.79
C SER A 61 2.05 19.22 24.70
N GLU A 62 2.09 20.42 24.10
CA GLU A 62 1.29 20.76 22.91
C GLU A 62 1.66 19.89 21.70
N TRP A 63 2.92 19.51 21.60
CA TRP A 63 3.48 18.72 20.51
C TRP A 63 3.53 17.26 20.89
N ILE A 64 3.10 16.40 19.97
CA ILE A 64 3.11 14.95 20.13
C ILE A 64 4.49 14.45 19.73
N GLU A 65 5.20 13.84 20.68
CA GLU A 65 6.51 13.24 20.39
C GLU A 65 6.37 12.05 19.43
N HIS A 66 7.31 11.95 18.51
CA HIS A 66 7.37 10.84 17.56
C HIS A 66 8.08 9.66 18.24
N ILE A 67 7.31 8.68 18.68
CA ILE A 67 7.84 7.50 19.39
C ILE A 67 8.91 6.74 18.58
N ASN A 68 8.86 6.84 17.25
CA ASN A 68 9.72 6.10 16.33
C ASN A 68 11.10 6.74 16.10
N PHE A 69 11.34 7.95 16.59
CA PHE A 69 12.65 8.63 16.49
C PHE A 69 13.78 7.81 17.12
N GLU A 70 13.50 7.14 18.23
CA GLU A 70 14.48 6.32 18.93
C GLU A 70 14.82 5.03 18.17
N LEU A 71 13.89 4.52 17.35
CA LEU A 71 14.04 3.23 16.67
C LEU A 71 14.81 3.31 15.35
N LYS A 72 15.04 4.50 14.79
CA LYS A 72 15.75 4.70 13.51
C LYS A 72 15.35 3.67 12.45
N TYR A 73 14.08 3.68 12.06
CA TYR A 73 13.53 2.69 11.10
C TYR A 73 14.38 2.52 9.84
N ASN A 74 14.97 3.60 9.33
CA ASN A 74 15.85 3.55 8.18
C ASN A 74 17.04 2.58 8.39
N SER A 75 17.58 2.49 9.61
CA SER A 75 18.68 1.55 9.90
C SER A 75 18.24 0.07 9.75
N PHE A 76 16.96 -0.24 10.01
CA PHE A 76 16.44 -1.60 9.76
C PHE A 76 16.25 -1.88 8.28
N ILE A 77 15.82 -0.87 7.52
CA ILE A 77 15.64 -0.97 6.08
C ILE A 77 16.98 -1.16 5.40
N ASP A 78 17.97 -0.34 5.74
CA ASP A 78 19.31 -0.36 5.17
C ASP A 78 20.07 -1.68 5.45
N ASN A 79 19.77 -2.33 6.57
CA ASN A 79 20.40 -3.57 6.99
C ASN A 79 19.56 -4.83 6.71
N SER A 80 18.49 -4.73 5.95
CA SER A 80 17.61 -5.85 5.59
C SER A 80 17.67 -6.13 4.10
N THR A 81 17.83 -7.40 3.72
CA THR A 81 17.80 -7.82 2.31
C THR A 81 16.40 -7.91 1.74
N ILE A 82 15.39 -8.17 2.57
CA ILE A 82 14.00 -8.40 2.14
C ILE A 82 13.11 -7.19 2.28
N LEU A 83 13.36 -6.32 3.26
CA LEU A 83 12.47 -5.21 3.59
C LEU A 83 12.39 -4.17 2.45
N PRO A 84 13.51 -3.73 1.84
CA PRO A 84 13.47 -2.83 0.69
C PRO A 84 12.71 -3.41 -0.51
N GLN A 85 12.81 -4.73 -0.73
CA GLN A 85 12.10 -5.41 -1.82
C GLN A 85 10.59 -5.40 -1.59
N CYS A 86 10.13 -5.65 -0.37
CA CYS A 86 8.72 -5.56 -0.01
C CYS A 86 8.17 -4.14 -0.15
N ILE A 87 8.93 -3.12 0.28
CA ILE A 87 8.57 -1.71 0.15
C ILE A 87 8.50 -1.31 -1.33
N ASN A 88 9.49 -1.70 -2.13
CA ASN A 88 9.49 -1.47 -3.57
C ASN A 88 8.30 -2.14 -4.29
N ALA A 89 7.92 -3.34 -3.88
CA ALA A 89 6.74 -4.01 -4.42
C ALA A 89 5.47 -3.19 -4.17
N TYR A 90 5.31 -2.62 -2.97
CA TYR A 90 4.19 -1.71 -2.67
C TYR A 90 4.26 -0.44 -3.51
N LYS A 91 5.39 0.24 -3.52
CA LYS A 91 5.62 1.48 -4.27
C LYS A 91 5.25 1.30 -5.75
N SER A 92 5.81 0.30 -6.39
CA SER A 92 5.61 0.04 -7.82
C SER A 92 4.18 -0.38 -8.16
N ASN A 93 3.53 -1.21 -7.32
CA ASN A 93 2.18 -1.70 -7.61
C ASN A 93 1.07 -0.74 -7.16
N ILE A 94 1.33 0.20 -6.26
CA ILE A 94 0.34 1.19 -5.82
C ILE A 94 0.41 2.46 -6.67
N ALA A 95 1.58 3.07 -6.78
CA ALA A 95 1.79 4.36 -7.46
C ALA A 95 2.49 4.24 -8.82
N GLY A 96 3.20 3.13 -9.07
CA GLY A 96 4.06 2.96 -10.25
C GLY A 96 3.35 2.94 -11.60
N PHE A 97 2.03 2.82 -11.63
CA PHE A 97 1.23 2.92 -12.88
C PHE A 97 0.71 4.34 -13.13
N GLY A 98 0.96 5.27 -12.19
CA GLY A 98 0.57 6.66 -12.29
C GLY A 98 -0.91 6.91 -11.99
N LEU A 99 -1.28 8.20 -12.09
CA LEU A 99 -2.65 8.68 -11.92
C LEU A 99 -3.34 8.81 -13.27
N ALA A 100 -4.66 8.71 -13.27
CA ALA A 100 -5.52 9.00 -14.41
C ALA A 100 -6.85 9.58 -13.98
N VAL A 101 -7.57 10.13 -14.92
CA VAL A 101 -8.93 10.63 -14.75
C VAL A 101 -9.90 9.60 -15.33
N ARG A 102 -11.02 9.40 -14.67
CA ARG A 102 -12.14 8.61 -15.20
C ARG A 102 -13.46 9.30 -14.92
N TYR A 103 -14.45 8.98 -15.74
CA TYR A 103 -15.83 9.39 -15.49
C TYR A 103 -16.45 8.57 -14.35
N LYS A 104 -17.27 9.21 -13.51
CA LYS A 104 -18.01 8.54 -12.44
C LYS A 104 -19.16 7.70 -12.99
N GLU A 105 -19.83 8.22 -14.00
CA GLU A 105 -20.98 7.62 -14.68
C GLU A 105 -20.98 8.04 -16.15
N ASP A 106 -21.65 7.28 -17.00
CA ASP A 106 -21.88 7.65 -18.40
C ASP A 106 -23.12 8.55 -18.49
N TYR A 107 -22.88 9.82 -18.81
CA TYR A 107 -23.94 10.81 -19.01
C TYR A 107 -24.17 11.05 -20.50
N LYS A 108 -25.44 11.28 -20.89
CA LYS A 108 -25.86 11.55 -22.29
C LYS A 108 -26.21 13.04 -22.49
N GLY A 109 -26.16 13.50 -23.73
CA GLY A 109 -26.68 14.79 -24.13
C GLY A 109 -25.84 16.02 -23.76
N LYS A 110 -26.48 17.09 -23.26
CA LYS A 110 -25.79 18.35 -22.91
C LYS A 110 -24.78 18.22 -21.78
N GLU A 111 -24.91 17.20 -20.94
CA GLU A 111 -24.01 16.92 -19.83
C GLU A 111 -22.67 16.39 -20.35
N LYS A 112 -22.67 15.64 -21.47
CA LYS A 112 -21.43 15.15 -22.11
C LYS A 112 -20.40 16.26 -22.37
N ALA A 113 -20.85 17.44 -22.78
CA ALA A 113 -19.95 18.58 -23.01
C ALA A 113 -19.32 19.14 -21.70
N ARG A 114 -20.06 19.04 -20.58
CA ARG A 114 -19.53 19.42 -19.24
C ARG A 114 -18.54 18.39 -18.74
N MET A 115 -18.84 17.09 -18.90
CA MET A 115 -17.95 15.99 -18.57
C MET A 115 -16.60 16.13 -19.27
N VAL A 116 -16.57 16.35 -20.58
CA VAL A 116 -15.34 16.50 -21.35
C VAL A 116 -14.53 17.71 -20.88
N LYS A 117 -15.20 18.82 -20.50
CA LYS A 117 -14.48 20.00 -19.97
C LYS A 117 -13.86 19.71 -18.60
N GLU A 118 -14.59 19.04 -17.72
CA GLU A 118 -14.10 18.68 -16.40
C GLU A 118 -12.96 17.66 -16.49
N PHE A 119 -13.08 16.69 -17.40
CA PHE A 119 -12.03 15.72 -17.69
C PHE A 119 -10.72 16.40 -18.13
N LYS A 120 -10.76 17.24 -19.15
CA LYS A 120 -9.59 18.00 -19.63
C LYS A 120 -9.00 18.93 -18.58
N PHE A 121 -9.85 19.52 -17.76
CA PHE A 121 -9.40 20.34 -16.64
C PHE A 121 -8.61 19.50 -15.64
N LEU A 122 -9.12 18.33 -15.25
CA LEU A 122 -8.41 17.43 -14.33
C LEU A 122 -7.12 16.90 -14.90
N GLU A 123 -7.07 16.54 -16.18
CA GLU A 123 -5.82 16.17 -16.86
C GLU A 123 -4.79 17.30 -16.72
N SER A 124 -5.19 18.54 -17.01
CA SER A 124 -4.28 19.68 -16.90
C SER A 124 -3.83 19.97 -15.46
N VAL A 125 -4.64 19.62 -14.45
CA VAL A 125 -4.25 19.73 -13.04
C VAL A 125 -3.24 18.65 -12.69
N LEU A 126 -3.45 17.40 -13.15
CA LEU A 126 -2.53 16.30 -12.89
C LEU A 126 -1.15 16.52 -13.54
N ASP A 127 -1.12 17.06 -14.76
CA ASP A 127 0.13 17.36 -15.50
C ASP A 127 0.96 18.44 -14.81
N LYS A 128 0.32 19.34 -14.05
CA LYS A 128 0.97 20.47 -13.36
C LYS A 128 1.07 20.28 -11.85
N LEU A 129 0.81 19.08 -11.36
CA LEU A 129 0.75 18.82 -9.94
C LEU A 129 2.10 18.96 -9.24
N THR A 130 3.19 18.83 -9.97
CA THR A 130 4.56 19.01 -9.50
C THR A 130 5.42 19.55 -10.65
N ASP A 131 6.34 20.46 -10.31
CA ASP A 131 7.25 21.07 -11.28
C ASP A 131 8.54 20.25 -11.47
N ASP A 132 9.01 19.59 -10.41
CA ASP A 132 10.31 18.91 -10.39
C ASP A 132 10.28 17.48 -10.92
N PHE A 133 9.13 16.79 -10.79
CA PHE A 133 8.99 15.37 -11.12
C PHE A 133 7.65 15.09 -11.79
N ASP A 134 7.51 13.88 -12.33
CA ASP A 134 6.21 13.34 -12.71
C ASP A 134 5.36 13.10 -11.44
N SER A 135 4.05 13.34 -11.52
CA SER A 135 3.09 13.03 -10.44
C SER A 135 3.19 11.59 -9.93
N LYS A 136 3.53 10.65 -10.82
CA LYS A 136 3.85 9.27 -10.49
C LYS A 136 4.97 9.17 -9.45
N ASN A 137 6.10 9.82 -9.69
CA ASN A 137 7.27 9.78 -8.80
C ASN A 137 6.97 10.40 -7.43
N LEU A 138 6.17 11.46 -7.39
CA LEU A 138 5.73 12.07 -6.15
C LEU A 138 4.98 11.06 -5.26
N PHE A 139 4.03 10.34 -5.85
CA PHE A 139 3.24 9.35 -5.09
C PHE A 139 4.01 8.06 -4.82
N GLU A 140 4.98 7.68 -5.65
CA GLU A 140 5.92 6.60 -5.32
C GLU A 140 6.75 6.93 -4.07
N GLN A 141 7.27 8.16 -3.96
CA GLN A 141 7.98 8.62 -2.77
C GLN A 141 7.06 8.65 -1.55
N LEU A 142 5.84 9.12 -1.70
CA LEU A 142 4.85 9.12 -0.62
C LEU A 142 4.55 7.71 -0.10
N VAL A 143 4.37 6.74 -0.99
CA VAL A 143 4.14 5.33 -0.60
C VAL A 143 5.37 4.75 0.07
N ASP A 144 6.57 5.09 -0.41
CA ASP A 144 7.84 4.71 0.20
C ASP A 144 7.93 5.20 1.65
N ASP A 145 7.64 6.47 1.89
CA ASP A 145 7.62 7.06 3.23
C ASP A 145 6.59 6.36 4.16
N VAL A 146 5.39 6.11 3.66
CA VAL A 146 4.33 5.45 4.44
C VAL A 146 4.69 4.01 4.81
N GLU A 147 5.34 3.26 3.93
CA GLU A 147 5.74 1.88 4.22
C GLU A 147 7.05 1.81 5.03
N SER A 148 7.93 2.80 4.90
CA SER A 148 9.22 2.88 5.60
C SER A 148 9.08 3.43 7.02
N VAL A 149 8.27 4.47 7.23
CA VAL A 149 8.13 5.19 8.51
C VAL A 149 6.74 5.07 9.12
N GLY A 150 5.74 4.67 8.33
CA GLY A 150 4.33 4.55 8.74
C GLY A 150 3.48 5.76 8.41
N ILE A 151 4.08 6.86 7.95
CA ILE A 151 3.43 8.12 7.63
C ILE A 151 4.19 8.83 6.51
N GLY A 152 3.46 9.57 5.67
CA GLY A 152 4.01 10.45 4.65
C GLY A 152 3.25 11.77 4.62
N TYR A 153 3.90 12.81 4.15
CA TYR A 153 3.37 14.18 4.13
C TYR A 153 3.59 14.82 2.77
N LEU A 154 2.52 15.40 2.23
CA LEU A 154 2.60 16.28 1.08
C LEU A 154 2.31 17.72 1.52
N GLU A 155 3.22 18.62 1.20
CA GLU A 155 2.99 20.05 1.27
C GLU A 155 2.12 20.46 0.08
N VAL A 156 1.07 21.22 0.35
CA VAL A 156 0.14 21.73 -0.65
C VAL A 156 0.37 23.22 -0.78
N ILE A 157 0.90 23.61 -1.93
CA ILE A 157 1.19 25.01 -2.25
C ILE A 157 0.00 25.56 -3.04
N ARG A 158 -0.49 26.75 -2.62
CA ARG A 158 -1.64 27.42 -3.24
C ARG A 158 -1.24 28.75 -3.86
N ASP A 159 -1.95 29.11 -4.92
CA ASP A 159 -1.85 30.45 -5.50
C ASP A 159 -2.61 31.52 -4.66
N ASN A 160 -2.58 32.75 -5.14
CA ASN A 160 -3.28 33.88 -4.52
C ASN A 160 -4.81 33.75 -4.56
N GLU A 161 -5.35 32.88 -5.43
CA GLU A 161 -6.78 32.58 -5.51
C GLU A 161 -7.17 31.39 -4.61
N GLY A 162 -6.19 30.77 -3.94
CA GLY A 162 -6.36 29.62 -3.06
C GLY A 162 -6.44 28.27 -3.78
N LYS A 163 -6.15 28.22 -5.09
CA LYS A 163 -6.11 26.96 -5.86
C LYS A 163 -4.79 26.23 -5.63
N VAL A 164 -4.84 24.92 -5.65
CA VAL A 164 -3.63 24.09 -5.57
C VAL A 164 -2.80 24.28 -6.83
N VAL A 165 -1.54 24.69 -6.65
CA VAL A 165 -0.56 24.90 -7.74
C VAL A 165 0.42 23.74 -7.78
N GLU A 166 0.91 23.30 -6.61
CA GLU A 166 1.97 22.33 -6.54
C GLU A 166 1.83 21.44 -5.30
N LEU A 167 2.28 20.21 -5.42
CA LEU A 167 2.49 19.28 -4.32
C LEU A 167 3.96 18.93 -4.19
N VAL A 168 4.47 19.00 -2.99
CA VAL A 168 5.87 18.67 -2.67
C VAL A 168 5.91 17.61 -1.59
N ASN A 169 6.72 16.55 -1.78
CA ASN A 169 6.96 15.57 -0.73
C ASN A 169 7.89 16.16 0.32
N ILE A 170 7.51 16.08 1.60
CA ILE A 170 8.30 16.62 2.70
C ILE A 170 9.30 15.57 3.18
N PHE A 171 10.57 15.85 2.97
CA PHE A 171 11.69 15.01 3.41
C PHE A 171 12.66 15.80 4.31
N PRO A 172 13.26 15.21 5.35
CA PRO A 172 12.94 13.87 5.89
C PRO A 172 11.63 13.87 6.67
N VAL A 173 10.87 12.79 6.54
CA VAL A 173 9.53 12.63 7.16
C VAL A 173 9.58 12.75 8.68
N ASP A 174 10.64 12.25 9.28
CA ASP A 174 10.88 12.26 10.72
C ASP A 174 11.19 13.67 11.28
N SER A 175 11.45 14.66 10.41
CA SER A 175 11.60 16.08 10.82
C SER A 175 10.27 16.74 11.19
N ILE A 176 9.12 16.15 10.81
CA ILE A 176 7.80 16.69 11.05
C ILE A 176 7.26 16.28 12.41
N THR A 177 6.95 17.27 13.22
CA THR A 177 6.22 17.10 14.48
C THR A 177 4.83 17.70 14.36
N LYS A 178 3.81 17.01 14.87
CA LYS A 178 2.43 17.48 14.86
C LYS A 178 1.94 17.88 16.24
N SER A 179 1.11 18.92 16.28
CA SER A 179 0.44 19.33 17.51
C SER A 179 -0.71 18.40 17.85
N LYS A 180 -1.18 18.49 19.09
CA LYS A 180 -2.53 18.06 19.46
C LYS A 180 -3.55 18.82 18.63
N LYS A 181 -4.77 18.31 18.53
CA LYS A 181 -5.86 19.06 17.94
C LYS A 181 -6.18 20.30 18.76
N ASP A 182 -6.53 21.37 18.10
CA ASP A 182 -7.00 22.59 18.77
C ASP A 182 -8.13 22.29 19.76
N THR A 183 -8.21 23.05 20.84
CA THR A 183 -9.32 22.95 21.80
C THR A 183 -10.63 23.43 21.20
N ASP A 184 -10.55 24.44 20.33
CA ASP A 184 -11.70 25.09 19.72
C ASP A 184 -12.06 24.47 18.38
N TYR A 185 -13.35 24.52 18.08
CA TYR A 185 -13.88 24.07 16.79
C TYR A 185 -13.82 25.24 15.80
N THR A 186 -13.21 25.00 14.66
CA THR A 186 -13.20 25.91 13.51
C THR A 186 -14.21 25.44 12.49
N GLU A 187 -15.08 26.34 12.05
CA GLU A 187 -16.04 26.10 10.97
C GLU A 187 -15.28 26.15 9.63
N TYR A 188 -15.53 25.18 8.76
CA TYR A 188 -15.01 25.12 7.40
C TYR A 188 -16.06 24.61 6.42
N GLU A 189 -15.93 25.01 5.18
CA GLU A 189 -16.82 24.59 4.11
C GLU A 189 -16.30 23.31 3.44
N TYR A 190 -17.21 22.40 3.15
CA TYR A 190 -16.95 21.15 2.46
C TYR A 190 -17.97 21.00 1.33
N ILE A 191 -17.48 20.75 0.13
CA ILE A 191 -18.34 20.51 -1.03
C ILE A 191 -18.69 19.02 -1.07
N ALA A 192 -19.97 18.70 -1.00
CA ALA A 192 -20.46 17.33 -1.09
C ALA A 192 -20.50 16.86 -2.56
N SER A 193 -20.64 15.55 -2.78
CA SER A 193 -20.66 14.96 -4.12
C SER A 193 -21.82 15.44 -5.01
N ASP A 194 -22.89 16.00 -4.42
CA ASP A 194 -24.01 16.63 -5.11
C ASP A 194 -23.77 18.12 -5.43
N GLY A 195 -22.58 18.64 -5.14
CA GLY A 195 -22.21 20.05 -5.31
C GLY A 195 -22.73 20.98 -4.23
N SER A 196 -23.44 20.48 -3.21
CA SER A 196 -23.92 21.30 -2.10
C SER A 196 -22.77 21.66 -1.14
N VAL A 197 -22.76 22.90 -0.65
CA VAL A 197 -21.77 23.35 0.33
C VAL A 197 -22.28 23.04 1.74
N ILE A 198 -21.55 22.19 2.45
CA ILE A 198 -21.88 21.80 3.83
C ILE A 198 -20.90 22.45 4.78
N ARG A 199 -21.39 23.19 5.76
CA ARG A 199 -20.55 23.74 6.83
C ARG A 199 -20.32 22.71 7.92
N LYS A 200 -19.07 22.42 8.18
CA LYS A 200 -18.62 21.44 9.19
C LYS A 200 -17.75 22.13 10.24
N ASN A 201 -17.81 21.62 11.46
CA ASN A 201 -16.94 22.06 12.55
C ASN A 201 -15.88 20.99 12.79
N LYS A 202 -14.61 21.40 12.79
CA LYS A 202 -13.46 20.52 13.00
C LYS A 202 -12.44 21.16 13.92
N ARG A 203 -11.73 20.37 14.71
CA ARG A 203 -10.53 20.76 15.43
C ARG A 203 -9.33 20.42 14.58
N PHE A 204 -8.60 21.42 14.11
CA PHE A 204 -7.45 21.27 13.25
C PHE A 204 -6.17 21.06 14.06
N ARG A 205 -5.14 20.58 13.38
CA ARG A 205 -3.77 20.43 13.90
C ARG A 205 -2.84 21.41 13.22
N LYS A 206 -1.70 21.64 13.88
CA LYS A 206 -0.55 22.29 13.28
C LYS A 206 0.56 21.27 13.09
N TYR A 207 1.42 21.53 12.15
CA TYR A 207 2.63 20.76 11.92
C TYR A 207 3.84 21.70 12.01
N ARG A 208 4.95 21.12 12.42
CA ARG A 208 6.21 21.83 12.53
C ARG A 208 7.31 20.96 11.95
N GLN A 209 8.04 21.48 10.96
CA GLN A 209 9.27 20.88 10.48
C GLN A 209 10.45 21.56 11.18
N GLN A 210 11.35 20.76 11.72
CA GLN A 210 12.57 21.26 12.33
C GLN A 210 13.78 20.58 11.71
N ILE A 211 14.65 21.38 11.07
CA ILE A 211 15.91 20.92 10.48
C ILE A 211 17.02 21.81 11.03
N GLY A 212 17.83 21.27 11.94
CA GLY A 212 18.81 22.06 12.68
C GLY A 212 18.14 23.16 13.50
N ASP A 213 18.58 24.41 13.30
CA ASP A 213 18.03 25.59 13.99
C ASP A 213 16.84 26.23 13.25
N ARG A 214 16.49 25.72 12.08
CA ARG A 214 15.38 26.25 11.29
C ARG A 214 14.10 25.51 11.63
N CYS A 215 13.04 26.27 11.82
CA CYS A 215 11.71 25.78 12.13
C CYS A 215 10.69 26.44 11.20
N VAL A 216 9.87 25.62 10.54
CA VAL A 216 8.78 26.07 9.67
C VAL A 216 7.49 25.41 10.14
N TYR A 217 6.42 26.18 10.17
CA TYR A 217 5.11 25.72 10.59
C TYR A 217 4.16 25.61 9.41
N PHE A 218 3.33 24.57 9.44
CA PHE A 218 2.31 24.30 8.44
C PHE A 218 0.96 24.07 9.11
N LYS A 219 -0.11 24.33 8.40
CA LYS A 219 -1.48 24.06 8.83
C LYS A 219 -2.00 22.73 8.25
N GLU A 220 -3.00 22.15 8.89
CA GLU A 220 -3.68 20.97 8.37
C GLU A 220 -4.48 21.34 7.12
N MET A 221 -4.54 20.43 6.16
CA MET A 221 -5.32 20.58 4.92
C MET A 221 -6.76 21.01 5.20
N ASN A 222 -7.23 22.02 4.46
CA ASN A 222 -8.56 22.64 4.57
C ASN A 222 -8.79 23.43 5.89
N ASP A 223 -7.75 23.87 6.59
CA ASP A 223 -7.89 24.84 7.67
C ASP A 223 -8.08 26.25 7.05
N PRO A 224 -9.24 26.90 7.24
CA PRO A 224 -9.53 28.19 6.60
C PRO A 224 -8.74 29.36 7.23
N ARG A 225 -8.13 29.15 8.39
CA ARG A 225 -7.41 30.22 9.11
C ARG A 225 -6.05 30.51 8.46
N VAL A 226 -5.63 31.77 8.54
CA VAL A 226 -4.30 32.19 8.10
C VAL A 226 -3.30 32.01 9.25
N MET A 227 -2.15 31.38 8.97
CA MET A 227 -1.10 31.13 9.96
C MET A 227 0.25 31.65 9.45
N ASP A 228 1.07 32.20 10.34
CA ASP A 228 2.44 32.58 10.03
C ASP A 228 3.37 31.35 10.09
N CYS A 229 4.04 31.04 8.96
CA CYS A 229 4.92 29.88 8.82
C CYS A 229 6.18 29.93 9.71
N ARG A 230 6.55 31.11 10.22
CA ARG A 230 7.74 31.30 11.09
C ARG A 230 7.45 31.04 12.54
N THR A 231 6.23 31.38 13.00
CA THR A 231 5.84 31.36 14.41
C THR A 231 4.79 30.31 14.76
N GLY A 232 4.06 29.79 13.76
CA GLY A 232 2.94 28.88 13.96
C GLY A 232 1.72 29.52 14.63
N ARG A 233 1.66 30.88 14.65
CA ARG A 233 0.55 31.64 15.22
C ARG A 233 -0.52 31.88 14.14
N TYR A 234 -1.77 31.65 14.47
CA TYR A 234 -2.89 32.10 13.64
C TYR A 234 -3.06 33.62 13.73
N ILE A 235 -3.28 34.23 12.59
CA ILE A 235 -3.45 35.67 12.44
C ILE A 235 -4.91 36.03 12.70
N ASN A 236 -5.15 37.11 13.41
CA ASN A 236 -6.49 37.64 13.65
C ASN A 236 -6.98 38.44 12.41
N GLU A 237 -8.30 38.55 12.24
CA GLU A 237 -8.92 39.24 11.12
C GLU A 237 -8.44 40.69 10.88
N ASN A 238 -7.91 41.36 11.93
CA ASN A 238 -7.41 42.72 11.87
C ASN A 238 -5.90 42.81 11.59
N GLU A 239 -5.20 41.70 11.48
CA GLU A 239 -3.74 41.65 11.24
C GLU A 239 -3.51 41.26 9.76
N THR A 240 -2.59 41.93 9.09
CA THR A 240 -2.17 41.59 7.72
C THR A 240 -0.82 40.87 7.76
N LEU A 241 -0.71 39.77 7.02
CA LEU A 241 0.51 39.01 6.85
C LEU A 241 0.96 39.07 5.39
N GLU A 242 2.27 39.27 5.16
CA GLU A 242 2.79 39.16 3.79
C GLU A 242 2.65 37.71 3.28
N LEU A 243 2.23 37.55 2.03
CA LEU A 243 1.98 36.25 1.41
C LEU A 243 3.13 35.24 1.56
N LYS A 244 4.38 35.71 1.48
CA LYS A 244 5.57 34.86 1.64
C LYS A 244 5.72 34.20 3.03
N TYR A 245 4.99 34.69 4.02
CA TYR A 245 5.01 34.15 5.39
C TYR A 245 3.72 33.38 5.72
N VAL A 246 2.80 33.26 4.80
CA VAL A 246 1.60 32.43 4.98
C VAL A 246 2.02 30.96 4.98
N ALA A 247 1.60 30.23 6.01
CA ALA A 247 1.89 28.81 6.13
C ALA A 247 1.13 28.00 5.09
N ASN A 248 1.83 27.12 4.38
CA ASN A 248 1.25 26.13 3.49
C ASN A 248 0.49 25.04 4.27
N GLU A 249 -0.24 24.24 3.55
CA GLU A 249 -1.02 23.13 4.11
C GLU A 249 -0.26 21.80 4.01
N ILE A 250 -0.52 20.92 4.97
CA ILE A 250 -0.04 19.53 4.91
C ILE A 250 -1.21 18.59 4.69
N LEU A 251 -1.06 17.73 3.70
CA LEU A 251 -1.89 16.55 3.49
C LEU A 251 -1.17 15.32 4.06
N GLU A 252 -1.74 14.74 5.11
CA GLU A 252 -1.19 13.59 5.85
C GLU A 252 -1.72 12.26 5.30
N PHE A 253 -0.80 11.32 5.08
CA PHE A 253 -1.08 9.93 4.73
C PHE A 253 -0.47 9.01 5.79
N LYS A 254 -1.25 8.09 6.34
CA LYS A 254 -0.77 7.12 7.34
C LYS A 254 -1.54 5.82 7.28
N ASN A 255 -0.92 4.74 7.68
CA ASN A 255 -1.49 3.40 7.59
C ASN A 255 -2.20 2.91 8.87
N SER A 256 -2.13 3.65 9.97
CA SER A 256 -2.77 3.27 11.24
C SER A 256 -3.48 4.43 11.93
N LYS A 257 -4.20 4.12 13.02
CA LYS A 257 -4.90 5.12 13.86
C LYS A 257 -3.97 5.88 14.81
N LYS A 258 -2.73 5.42 14.99
CA LYS A 258 -1.76 6.11 15.84
C LYS A 258 -1.45 7.51 15.31
N PRO A 259 -1.02 8.46 16.14
CA PRO A 259 -0.71 9.81 15.70
C PRO A 259 0.25 9.85 14.51
N TYR A 260 1.33 9.11 14.52
CA TYR A 260 2.34 9.05 13.46
C TYR A 260 2.27 7.79 12.59
N GLY A 261 1.12 7.07 12.60
CA GLY A 261 1.04 5.82 11.89
C GLY A 261 1.81 4.69 12.56
N ASP A 262 2.05 3.63 11.83
CA ASP A 262 2.82 2.45 12.27
C ASP A 262 3.33 1.70 11.04
N VAL A 263 4.54 1.16 11.12
CA VAL A 263 5.07 0.35 10.03
C VAL A 263 4.46 -1.05 10.05
N ARG A 264 4.16 -1.62 8.88
CA ARG A 264 3.57 -2.97 8.77
C ARG A 264 4.45 -4.05 9.39
N TRP A 265 5.75 -3.87 9.25
CA TRP A 265 6.78 -4.80 9.68
C TRP A 265 7.22 -4.64 11.14
N ILE A 266 6.52 -3.83 11.95
CA ILE A 266 6.87 -3.59 13.36
C ILE A 266 7.01 -4.90 14.16
N GLY A 267 6.19 -5.90 13.87
CA GLY A 267 6.28 -7.23 14.50
C GLY A 267 7.45 -8.08 14.02
N CYS A 268 8.13 -7.67 12.95
CA CYS A 268 9.23 -8.41 12.33
C CYS A 268 10.61 -7.84 12.66
N MET A 269 10.73 -6.92 13.62
CA MET A 269 12.02 -6.32 14.00
C MET A 269 13.05 -7.38 14.41
N LEU A 270 12.65 -8.35 15.25
CA LEU A 270 13.56 -9.42 15.68
C LEU A 270 14.00 -10.32 14.51
N PRO A 271 13.14 -10.81 13.62
CA PRO A 271 13.55 -11.49 12.40
C PRO A 271 14.54 -10.70 11.54
N ILE A 272 14.32 -9.39 11.36
CA ILE A 272 15.19 -8.51 10.56
C ILE A 272 16.58 -8.40 11.22
N ILE A 273 16.64 -8.05 12.51
CA ILE A 273 17.89 -7.96 13.28
C ILE A 273 18.62 -9.32 13.29
N GLY A 274 17.86 -10.41 13.50
CA GLY A 274 18.42 -11.74 13.55
C GLY A 274 19.08 -12.16 12.23
N SER A 275 18.45 -11.87 11.10
CA SER A 275 19.03 -12.13 9.77
C SER A 275 20.28 -11.29 9.53
N TRP A 276 20.26 -10.00 9.88
CA TRP A 276 21.43 -9.13 9.77
C TRP A 276 22.62 -9.64 10.61
N HIS A 277 22.38 -10.06 11.86
CA HIS A 277 23.42 -10.63 12.70
C HIS A 277 23.94 -11.98 12.17
N ALA A 278 23.05 -12.82 11.63
CA ALA A 278 23.44 -14.09 11.02
C ALA A 278 24.36 -13.85 9.80
N GLU A 279 24.00 -12.93 8.92
CA GLU A 279 24.82 -12.55 7.76
C GLU A 279 26.13 -11.88 8.19
N SER A 280 26.08 -11.00 9.19
CA SER A 280 27.29 -10.37 9.75
C SER A 280 28.24 -11.39 10.36
N LEU A 281 27.70 -12.40 11.05
CA LEU A 281 28.50 -13.49 11.60
C LEU A 281 29.14 -14.34 10.47
N ASN A 282 28.37 -14.65 9.43
CA ASN A 282 28.87 -15.35 8.26
C ASN A 282 29.99 -14.54 7.58
N LEU A 283 29.80 -13.23 7.39
CA LEU A 283 30.83 -12.36 6.85
C LEU A 283 32.10 -12.36 7.69
N ASN A 284 31.95 -12.36 9.03
CA ASN A 284 33.09 -12.47 9.94
C ASN A 284 33.80 -13.83 9.85
N TYR A 285 33.05 -14.91 9.61
CA TYR A 285 33.64 -16.22 9.34
C TYR A 285 34.48 -16.22 8.05
N PHE A 286 34.01 -15.56 7.00
CA PHE A 286 34.77 -15.42 5.76
C PHE A 286 36.02 -14.53 5.93
N LYS A 287 35.91 -13.41 6.65
CA LYS A 287 37.02 -12.47 6.86
C LYS A 287 38.10 -13.01 7.77
N ASN A 288 37.72 -13.72 8.82
CA ASN A 288 38.63 -14.16 9.87
C ASN A 288 39.00 -15.65 9.77
N GLY A 289 38.52 -16.37 8.75
CA GLY A 289 38.56 -17.82 8.66
C GLY A 289 37.58 -18.48 9.65
N ARG A 290 36.94 -19.54 9.22
CA ARG A 290 36.05 -20.34 10.09
C ARG A 290 36.95 -21.14 11.03
N HIS A 291 37.18 -20.62 12.24
CA HIS A 291 37.84 -21.40 13.26
C HIS A 291 36.92 -22.53 13.67
N THR A 292 37.24 -23.73 13.24
CA THR A 292 36.64 -24.93 13.81
C THR A 292 36.98 -24.90 15.29
N PRO A 293 36.02 -24.86 16.21
CA PRO A 293 36.32 -24.92 17.62
C PRO A 293 36.96 -26.27 17.91
N LEU A 294 38.26 -26.25 18.02
CA LEU A 294 39.08 -27.43 18.24
C LEU A 294 39.46 -27.46 19.71
N ALA A 295 39.07 -28.49 20.43
CA ALA A 295 39.54 -28.72 21.78
C ALA A 295 40.80 -29.59 21.72
N ILE A 296 41.91 -29.04 22.20
CA ILE A 296 43.16 -29.74 22.33
C ILE A 296 43.20 -30.31 23.76
N CYS A 297 43.00 -31.61 23.88
CA CYS A 297 43.06 -32.31 25.17
C CYS A 297 44.43 -32.97 25.31
N VAL A 298 45.19 -32.64 26.35
CA VAL A 298 46.47 -33.23 26.68
C VAL A 298 46.28 -34.11 27.91
N GLU A 299 46.49 -35.41 27.76
CA GLU A 299 46.40 -36.38 28.85
C GLU A 299 47.84 -36.77 29.26
N ASN A 300 48.08 -36.92 30.55
CA ASN A 300 49.36 -37.33 31.15
C ASN A 300 50.58 -36.45 30.81
N GLY A 301 50.32 -35.20 30.41
CA GLY A 301 51.39 -34.28 30.03
C GLY A 301 50.91 -32.83 30.05
N ARG A 302 51.83 -31.92 29.76
CA ARG A 302 51.56 -30.50 29.52
C ARG A 302 52.13 -30.10 28.17
N LEU A 303 51.59 -29.06 27.57
CA LEU A 303 52.21 -28.45 26.40
C LEU A 303 53.54 -27.79 26.80
N SER A 304 54.59 -27.98 26.00
CA SER A 304 55.82 -27.22 26.19
C SER A 304 55.55 -25.71 26.05
N GLN A 305 56.38 -24.91 26.73
CA GLN A 305 56.21 -23.46 26.70
C GLN A 305 56.34 -22.92 25.26
N GLU A 306 57.27 -23.51 24.51
CA GLU A 306 57.47 -23.19 23.10
C GLU A 306 56.23 -23.55 22.23
N SER A 307 55.60 -24.69 22.50
CA SER A 307 54.37 -25.09 21.80
C SER A 307 53.19 -24.21 22.17
N MET A 308 53.13 -23.73 23.41
CA MET A 308 52.11 -22.80 23.85
C MET A 308 52.24 -21.42 23.17
N GLU A 309 53.47 -20.93 23.00
CA GLU A 309 53.75 -19.69 22.30
C GLU A 309 53.45 -19.82 20.80
N LYS A 310 53.90 -20.90 20.17
CA LYS A 310 53.58 -21.20 18.77
C LYS A 310 52.08 -21.37 18.54
N LEU A 311 51.32 -21.94 19.49
CA LEU A 311 49.87 -22.04 19.43
C LEU A 311 49.21 -20.66 19.49
N ARG A 312 49.72 -19.76 20.35
CA ARG A 312 49.24 -18.39 20.44
C ARG A 312 49.53 -17.59 19.18
N GLU A 313 50.75 -17.68 18.66
CA GLU A 313 51.13 -17.07 17.38
C GLU A 313 50.26 -17.60 16.23
N TYR A 314 50.09 -18.91 16.16
CA TYR A 314 49.23 -19.55 15.17
C TYR A 314 47.79 -19.05 15.26
N THR A 315 47.17 -19.06 16.44
CA THR A 315 45.80 -18.57 16.62
C THR A 315 45.65 -17.07 16.35
N SER A 316 46.70 -16.28 16.54
CA SER A 316 46.70 -14.85 16.21
C SER A 316 46.96 -14.57 14.72
N SER A 317 47.68 -15.47 14.02
CA SER A 317 47.99 -15.33 12.58
C SER A 317 46.93 -15.89 11.65
N ILE A 318 46.02 -16.73 12.14
CA ILE A 318 44.90 -17.23 11.36
C ILE A 318 43.87 -16.11 11.18
N ARG A 319 44.06 -15.29 10.15
CA ARG A 319 43.12 -14.25 9.73
C ARG A 319 43.06 -14.21 8.21
N GLY A 320 41.81 -14.32 7.65
CA GLY A 320 41.56 -14.18 6.22
C GLY A 320 41.85 -15.44 5.36
N GLU A 321 41.70 -15.25 4.06
CA GLU A 321 41.74 -16.35 3.06
C GLU A 321 43.06 -17.09 2.94
N ASN A 322 44.17 -16.46 3.34
CA ASN A 322 45.52 -17.01 3.16
C ASN A 322 45.93 -18.04 4.22
N SER A 323 45.13 -18.32 5.24
CA SER A 323 45.46 -19.20 6.36
C SER A 323 44.83 -20.60 6.29
N GLN A 324 44.24 -20.97 5.16
CA GLN A 324 43.48 -22.23 5.02
C GLN A 324 44.33 -23.53 5.09
N HIS A 325 45.65 -23.43 4.96
CA HIS A 325 46.55 -24.60 4.90
C HIS A 325 47.70 -24.57 5.92
N ALA A 326 47.54 -23.83 7.01
CA ALA A 326 48.58 -23.77 8.03
C ALA A 326 48.58 -25.04 8.91
N PHE A 327 49.73 -25.66 9.08
CA PHE A 327 49.92 -26.82 9.97
C PHE A 327 50.42 -26.37 11.33
N LEU A 328 49.81 -26.91 12.39
CA LEU A 328 50.24 -26.69 13.76
C LEU A 328 50.93 -27.95 14.30
N ILE A 329 52.18 -27.82 14.71
CA ILE A 329 52.92 -28.89 15.36
C ILE A 329 52.89 -28.67 16.87
N ILE A 330 52.33 -29.62 17.62
CA ILE A 330 52.20 -29.56 19.07
C ILE A 330 53.16 -30.58 19.68
N GLN A 331 54.06 -30.11 20.56
CA GLN A 331 54.95 -30.95 21.36
C GLN A 331 54.47 -30.97 22.81
N THR A 332 54.44 -32.12 23.42
CA THR A 332 54.04 -32.31 24.81
C THR A 332 55.25 -32.81 25.65
N GLU A 333 55.31 -32.30 26.85
CA GLU A 333 56.28 -32.73 27.86
C GLU A 333 55.53 -33.53 28.95
N PRO A 334 56.19 -34.59 29.45
CA PRO A 334 55.62 -35.30 30.61
C PRO A 334 55.65 -34.41 31.84
N ILE A 335 54.67 -34.58 32.73
CA ILE A 335 54.67 -33.90 34.03
C ILE A 335 55.73 -34.58 34.87
N ALA A 336 56.80 -33.84 35.18
CA ALA A 336 57.81 -34.31 36.08
C ALA A 336 57.29 -34.42 37.51
N SER A 337 56.74 -35.56 37.88
CA SER A 337 56.59 -35.96 39.27
C SER A 337 57.75 -36.80 39.69
N GLU A 338 58.29 -36.59 40.87
CA GLU A 338 59.45 -37.26 41.45
C GLU A 338 59.29 -38.79 41.64
N VAL A 339 58.25 -39.37 41.15
CA VAL A 339 57.94 -40.79 41.24
C VAL A 339 57.92 -41.41 39.86
N ALA A 340 58.99 -42.13 39.52
CA ALA A 340 59.10 -43.13 38.49
C ALA A 340 58.28 -42.90 37.19
N TRP A 341 58.98 -42.63 36.13
CA TRP A 341 58.51 -42.72 34.74
C TRP A 341 57.73 -44.03 34.53
N ASN A 342 56.44 -43.97 34.62
CA ASN A 342 55.62 -45.10 34.25
C ASN A 342 55.59 -45.15 32.72
N LYS A 343 56.32 -46.06 32.13
CA LYS A 343 56.38 -46.34 30.70
C LYS A 343 55.02 -46.74 30.13
N GLU A 344 54.02 -46.95 30.99
CA GLU A 344 52.73 -47.45 30.58
C GLU A 344 51.75 -46.34 30.11
N ASN A 345 51.97 -45.04 30.46
CA ASN A 345 51.06 -43.94 30.07
C ASN A 345 51.85 -42.74 29.50
N PRO A 346 52.29 -42.81 28.22
CA PRO A 346 52.92 -41.67 27.57
C PRO A 346 51.96 -40.48 27.42
N PRO A 347 52.47 -39.23 27.34
CA PRO A 347 51.64 -38.06 27.04
C PRO A 347 50.91 -38.25 25.73
N LYS A 348 49.60 -38.03 25.75
CA LYS A 348 48.74 -38.17 24.57
C LYS A 348 48.05 -36.87 24.28
N VAL A 349 48.12 -36.41 23.04
CA VAL A 349 47.38 -35.28 22.53
C VAL A 349 46.18 -35.80 21.74
N THR A 350 45.01 -35.40 22.14
CA THR A 350 43.77 -35.70 21.42
C THR A 350 43.16 -34.40 20.93
N LEU A 351 42.95 -34.28 19.63
CA LEU A 351 42.26 -33.19 19.00
C LEU A 351 40.78 -33.59 18.87
N LYS A 352 39.91 -32.88 19.59
CA LYS A 352 38.45 -33.07 19.46
C LYS A 352 37.86 -31.93 18.63
N ASP A 353 37.29 -32.29 17.51
CA ASP A 353 36.47 -31.36 16.73
C ASP A 353 35.13 -31.14 17.44
N MET A 354 34.87 -29.89 17.83
CA MET A 354 33.63 -29.47 18.48
C MET A 354 32.64 -28.89 17.49
N ALA A 355 32.94 -28.85 16.20
CA ALA A 355 32.07 -28.30 15.16
C ALA A 355 30.72 -29.03 15.09
N SER A 356 30.74 -30.35 15.38
CA SER A 356 29.51 -31.17 15.37
C SER A 356 28.53 -30.82 16.52
N ILE A 357 29.01 -30.11 17.55
CA ILE A 357 28.20 -29.72 18.72
C ILE A 357 27.58 -28.32 18.50
N LEU A 358 28.20 -27.49 17.66
CA LEU A 358 27.94 -26.07 17.63
C LEU A 358 26.90 -25.62 16.61
N GLN A 359 26.69 -26.30 15.51
CA GLN A 359 25.63 -25.92 14.57
C GLN A 359 25.39 -26.95 13.46
N LYS A 360 24.13 -27.41 13.35
CA LYS A 360 23.69 -28.28 12.24
C LYS A 360 23.22 -27.50 11.02
N ASP A 361 22.90 -26.19 11.18
CA ASP A 361 22.43 -25.34 10.09
C ASP A 361 23.64 -24.68 9.41
N GLU A 362 23.89 -25.03 8.16
CA GLU A 362 24.95 -24.45 7.36
C GLU A 362 24.68 -22.96 7.11
N LEU A 363 25.44 -22.09 7.81
CA LEU A 363 25.42 -20.63 7.63
C LEU A 363 24.05 -19.96 7.88
N PHE A 364 23.25 -20.52 8.75
CA PHE A 364 21.90 -20.00 9.10
C PHE A 364 20.91 -19.92 7.92
N GLY A 365 21.04 -20.78 6.92
CA GLY A 365 20.21 -20.75 5.72
C GLY A 365 18.73 -20.90 6.02
N GLU A 366 18.32 -21.93 6.79
CA GLU A 366 16.93 -22.16 7.18
C GLU A 366 16.38 -21.03 8.07
N TYR A 367 17.22 -20.49 8.96
CA TYR A 367 16.84 -19.37 9.83
C TYR A 367 16.55 -18.11 9.02
N ASN A 368 17.43 -17.75 8.10
CA ASN A 368 17.26 -16.58 7.23
C ASN A 368 16.04 -16.74 6.32
N GLU A 369 15.82 -17.93 5.75
CA GLU A 369 14.66 -18.22 4.93
C GLU A 369 13.35 -18.12 5.74
N SER A 370 13.32 -18.63 6.96
CA SER A 370 12.18 -18.48 7.86
C SER A 370 11.90 -17.02 8.20
N ASN A 371 12.96 -16.23 8.48
CA ASN A 371 12.82 -14.81 8.79
C ASN A 371 12.33 -14.01 7.57
N ARG A 372 12.84 -14.31 6.38
CA ARG A 372 12.39 -13.73 5.12
C ARG A 372 10.87 -13.91 4.95
N LYS A 373 10.40 -15.15 5.11
CA LYS A 373 8.96 -15.48 4.99
C LYS A 373 8.10 -14.74 6.02
N LYS A 374 8.59 -14.53 7.24
CA LYS A 374 7.88 -13.75 8.27
C LYS A 374 7.73 -12.28 7.86
N VAL A 375 8.81 -11.65 7.38
CA VAL A 375 8.77 -10.26 6.92
C VAL A 375 7.84 -10.13 5.72
N GLN A 376 7.96 -11.00 4.74
CA GLN A 376 7.12 -11.03 3.55
C GLN A 376 5.63 -11.23 3.89
N SER A 377 5.33 -12.09 4.87
CA SER A 377 3.97 -12.30 5.37
C SER A 377 3.38 -11.05 6.01
N ALA A 378 4.19 -10.21 6.66
CA ALA A 378 3.74 -8.93 7.22
C ALA A 378 3.26 -7.95 6.13
N PHE A 379 3.81 -8.06 4.93
CA PHE A 379 3.36 -7.32 3.74
C PHE A 379 2.27 -8.04 2.96
N THR A 380 1.95 -9.28 3.30
CA THR A 380 0.98 -10.13 2.57
C THR A 380 1.36 -10.30 1.09
N LEU A 381 2.67 -10.41 0.80
CA LEU A 381 3.19 -10.53 -0.55
C LEU A 381 3.59 -11.98 -0.88
N PRO A 382 3.15 -12.54 -2.02
CA PRO A 382 3.71 -13.77 -2.58
C PRO A 382 5.17 -13.60 -3.04
N ASP A 383 5.88 -14.71 -3.13
CA ASP A 383 7.32 -14.76 -3.51
C ASP A 383 7.61 -14.07 -4.85
N ILE A 384 6.67 -14.07 -5.77
CA ILE A 384 6.80 -13.45 -7.10
C ILE A 384 7.07 -11.94 -7.05
N TYR A 385 6.56 -11.22 -6.04
CA TYR A 385 6.76 -9.77 -5.91
C TYR A 385 8.12 -9.39 -5.33
N VAL A 386 8.80 -10.33 -4.70
CA VAL A 386 10.11 -10.07 -4.03
C VAL A 386 11.28 -10.78 -4.72
N GLY A 387 11.05 -11.34 -5.93
CA GLY A 387 12.08 -11.92 -6.76
C GLY A 387 12.57 -13.33 -6.34
N TYR A 388 11.93 -13.96 -5.38
CA TYR A 388 12.22 -15.34 -4.97
C TYR A 388 11.28 -16.32 -5.65
N THR A 389 11.58 -16.65 -6.91
CA THR A 389 10.79 -17.60 -7.69
C THR A 389 11.54 -18.92 -7.76
N THR A 390 11.03 -19.97 -7.13
CA THR A 390 11.54 -21.32 -7.34
C THR A 390 10.61 -22.01 -8.28
N ASP A 391 9.68 -22.45 -8.51
CA ASP A 391 8.92 -23.13 -9.55
C ASP A 391 7.48 -22.57 -9.68
N PHE A 392 7.32 -21.52 -10.47
CA PHE A 392 5.97 -21.00 -10.73
C PHE A 392 5.37 -21.61 -12.00
N ASN A 393 4.30 -22.36 -11.83
CA ASN A 393 3.35 -22.56 -12.91
C ASN A 393 2.62 -21.24 -13.19
N ARG A 394 2.46 -20.89 -14.48
CA ARG A 394 1.78 -19.67 -14.93
C ARG A 394 0.42 -19.46 -14.25
N ALA A 395 -0.39 -20.51 -14.11
CA ALA A 395 -1.70 -20.42 -13.47
C ALA A 395 -1.62 -20.05 -11.99
N THR A 396 -0.66 -20.62 -11.24
CA THR A 396 -0.46 -20.32 -9.81
C THR A 396 0.06 -18.90 -9.62
N ALA A 397 1.01 -18.46 -10.47
CA ALA A 397 1.53 -17.11 -10.45
C ALA A 397 0.43 -16.08 -10.71
N TYR A 398 -0.37 -16.31 -11.76
CA TYR A 398 -1.50 -15.44 -12.10
C TYR A 398 -2.54 -15.35 -10.98
N ALA A 399 -2.93 -16.48 -10.40
CA ALA A 399 -3.86 -16.51 -9.28
C ALA A 399 -3.31 -15.75 -8.06
N ALA A 400 -2.01 -15.93 -7.73
CA ALA A 400 -1.36 -15.22 -6.63
C ALA A 400 -1.32 -13.70 -6.88
N MET A 401 -1.00 -13.27 -8.10
CA MET A 401 -0.98 -11.85 -8.48
C MET A 401 -2.39 -11.24 -8.40
N THR A 402 -3.40 -11.91 -8.93
CA THR A 402 -4.79 -11.44 -8.93
C THR A 402 -5.33 -11.30 -7.51
N VAL A 403 -5.11 -12.29 -6.64
CA VAL A 403 -5.53 -12.23 -5.24
C VAL A 403 -4.83 -11.11 -4.49
N THR A 404 -3.52 -10.93 -4.70
CA THR A 404 -2.76 -9.85 -4.07
C THR A 404 -3.23 -8.49 -4.54
N GLU A 405 -3.50 -8.33 -5.83
CA GLU A 405 -4.08 -7.11 -6.38
C GLU A 405 -5.41 -6.76 -5.71
N GLN A 406 -6.34 -7.70 -5.66
CA GLN A 406 -7.67 -7.48 -5.11
C GLN A 406 -7.69 -7.24 -3.59
N GLN A 407 -6.82 -7.93 -2.83
CA GLN A 407 -6.87 -7.89 -1.37
C GLN A 407 -5.88 -6.89 -0.75
N VAL A 408 -4.79 -6.56 -1.44
CA VAL A 408 -3.71 -5.73 -0.90
C VAL A 408 -3.61 -4.39 -1.62
N PHE A 409 -3.36 -4.39 -2.92
CA PHE A 409 -3.03 -3.15 -3.63
C PHE A 409 -4.27 -2.31 -3.97
N GLN A 410 -5.33 -2.92 -4.46
CA GLN A 410 -6.55 -2.19 -4.82
C GLN A 410 -7.20 -1.49 -3.62
N PRO A 411 -7.36 -2.12 -2.43
CA PRO A 411 -7.87 -1.41 -1.25
C PRO A 411 -6.98 -0.25 -0.81
N TYR A 412 -5.67 -0.38 -0.98
CA TYR A 412 -4.74 0.70 -0.67
C TYR A 412 -4.90 1.88 -1.66
N ARG A 413 -4.92 1.61 -2.97
CA ARG A 413 -5.18 2.64 -4.00
C ARG A 413 -6.53 3.32 -3.78
N ASN A 414 -7.59 2.57 -3.46
CA ASN A 414 -8.90 3.14 -3.17
C ASN A 414 -8.88 4.11 -1.99
N ARG A 415 -8.08 3.83 -0.95
CA ARG A 415 -7.89 4.74 0.17
C ARG A 415 -7.16 6.03 -0.25
N LEU A 416 -6.13 5.92 -1.07
CA LEU A 416 -5.41 7.08 -1.62
C LEU A 416 -6.33 7.89 -2.54
N ASN A 417 -7.07 7.24 -3.44
CA ASN A 417 -8.05 7.87 -4.31
C ASN A 417 -9.07 8.68 -3.51
N TRP A 418 -9.58 8.09 -2.42
CA TRP A 418 -10.51 8.78 -1.55
C TRP A 418 -9.89 10.04 -0.92
N ILE A 419 -8.66 9.97 -0.43
CA ILE A 419 -7.97 11.11 0.18
C ILE A 419 -7.77 12.22 -0.87
N ILE A 420 -7.31 11.87 -2.06
CA ILE A 420 -7.06 12.83 -3.15
C ILE A 420 -8.38 13.51 -3.56
N ASN A 421 -9.41 12.74 -3.91
CA ASN A 421 -10.66 13.32 -4.41
C ASN A 421 -11.43 14.09 -3.33
N HIS A 422 -11.43 13.64 -2.05
CA HIS A 422 -12.24 14.24 -1.00
C HIS A 422 -11.52 15.30 -0.16
N LYS A 423 -10.18 15.35 -0.18
CA LYS A 423 -9.44 16.35 0.58
C LYS A 423 -8.72 17.35 -0.32
N LEU A 424 -7.97 16.86 -1.30
CA LEU A 424 -7.17 17.70 -2.17
C LEU A 424 -8.04 18.38 -3.24
N LEU A 425 -8.85 17.60 -3.95
CA LEU A 425 -9.62 18.08 -5.10
C LEU A 425 -11.06 18.53 -4.74
N ASN A 426 -11.42 18.48 -3.47
CA ASN A 426 -12.78 18.84 -3.02
C ASN A 426 -13.20 20.28 -3.42
N GLU A 427 -12.24 21.20 -3.42
CA GLU A 427 -12.48 22.61 -3.76
C GLU A 427 -12.91 22.85 -5.21
N TYR A 428 -12.55 21.94 -6.12
CA TYR A 428 -12.89 22.07 -7.55
C TYR A 428 -14.33 21.66 -7.87
N ASN A 429 -15.10 21.17 -6.91
CA ASN A 429 -16.50 20.76 -7.08
C ASN A 429 -16.71 19.81 -8.25
N LEU A 430 -15.93 18.73 -8.29
CA LEU A 430 -15.94 17.75 -9.37
C LEU A 430 -17.19 16.86 -9.30
N GLN A 431 -18.06 16.99 -10.28
CA GLN A 431 -19.32 16.26 -10.34
C GLN A 431 -19.24 15.01 -11.21
N TYR A 432 -18.56 15.09 -12.34
CA TYR A 432 -18.59 14.07 -13.40
C TYR A 432 -17.36 13.16 -13.41
N CYS A 433 -16.21 13.67 -12.95
CA CYS A 433 -14.93 12.97 -13.05
C CYS A 433 -14.31 12.72 -11.67
N GLU A 434 -13.43 11.74 -11.61
CA GLU A 434 -12.58 11.48 -10.44
C GLU A 434 -11.18 11.06 -10.85
N VAL A 435 -10.20 11.32 -9.98
CA VAL A 435 -8.82 10.89 -10.15
C VAL A 435 -8.64 9.53 -9.48
N TYR A 436 -7.91 8.63 -10.12
CA TYR A 436 -7.61 7.31 -9.59
C TYR A 436 -6.20 6.86 -9.96
N PHE A 437 -5.60 5.99 -9.15
CA PHE A 437 -4.37 5.30 -9.48
C PHE A 437 -4.67 4.15 -10.42
N LYS A 438 -3.95 4.11 -11.56
CA LYS A 438 -4.02 2.99 -12.49
C LYS A 438 -3.61 1.70 -11.79
N SER A 439 -4.20 0.61 -12.21
CA SER A 439 -3.85 -0.76 -11.78
C SER A 439 -3.21 -1.53 -12.92
N PRO A 440 -2.37 -2.53 -12.63
CA PRO A 440 -1.95 -3.46 -13.65
C PRO A 440 -3.17 -4.21 -14.19
N ASP A 441 -3.20 -4.42 -15.49
CA ASP A 441 -4.24 -5.21 -16.12
C ASP A 441 -3.82 -6.69 -16.13
N PHE A 442 -4.44 -7.46 -15.25
CA PHE A 442 -4.25 -8.93 -15.17
C PHE A 442 -5.31 -9.67 -15.96
N LYS A 443 -5.70 -9.20 -17.15
CA LYS A 443 -6.61 -9.96 -18.00
C LYS A 443 -5.89 -11.20 -18.51
N ASN A 444 -6.42 -12.37 -18.15
CA ASN A 444 -5.94 -13.61 -18.72
C ASN A 444 -6.48 -13.72 -20.15
N PRO A 445 -5.64 -13.80 -21.19
CA PRO A 445 -6.12 -13.93 -22.57
C PRO A 445 -7.04 -15.13 -22.78
N ASP A 446 -6.85 -16.21 -22.04
CA ASP A 446 -7.69 -17.40 -22.13
C ASP A 446 -9.10 -17.18 -21.56
N ASP A 447 -9.22 -16.38 -20.46
CA ASP A 447 -10.52 -16.00 -19.89
C ASP A 447 -11.25 -15.02 -20.81
N VAL A 448 -10.54 -14.03 -21.36
CA VAL A 448 -11.09 -13.09 -22.34
C VAL A 448 -11.58 -13.83 -23.57
N LYS A 449 -10.81 -14.78 -24.09
CA LYS A 449 -11.21 -15.64 -25.20
C LYS A 449 -12.47 -16.44 -24.86
N THR A 450 -12.52 -17.05 -23.67
CA THR A 450 -13.68 -17.84 -23.23
C THR A 450 -14.94 -16.99 -23.13
N ILE A 451 -14.84 -15.76 -22.61
CA ILE A 451 -15.94 -14.81 -22.54
C ILE A 451 -16.37 -14.36 -23.94
N LEU A 452 -15.41 -14.05 -24.83
CA LEU A 452 -15.68 -13.68 -26.21
C LEU A 452 -16.35 -14.81 -26.98
N ASP A 453 -15.86 -16.05 -26.84
CA ASP A 453 -16.45 -17.22 -27.48
C ASP A 453 -17.88 -17.49 -26.96
N ALA A 454 -18.10 -17.38 -25.65
CA ALA A 454 -19.43 -17.58 -25.05
C ALA A 454 -20.42 -16.46 -25.46
N THR A 455 -20.02 -15.21 -25.38
CA THR A 455 -20.88 -14.06 -25.74
C THR A 455 -21.05 -13.93 -27.24
N GLY A 456 -20.02 -14.24 -28.03
CA GLY A 456 -20.08 -14.30 -29.49
C GLY A 456 -21.01 -15.40 -30.00
N SER A 457 -20.99 -16.60 -29.37
CA SER A 457 -21.89 -17.68 -29.71
C SER A 457 -23.35 -17.37 -29.43
N LEU A 458 -23.63 -16.50 -28.45
CA LEU A 458 -24.97 -16.02 -28.13
C LEU A 458 -25.38 -14.80 -29.00
N GLY A 459 -24.47 -14.30 -29.85
CA GLY A 459 -24.71 -13.12 -30.67
C GLY A 459 -24.86 -11.83 -29.87
N GLY A 460 -24.38 -11.79 -28.61
CA GLY A 460 -24.53 -10.66 -27.70
C GLY A 460 -23.45 -9.58 -27.82
N ILE A 461 -22.43 -9.78 -28.68
CA ILE A 461 -21.33 -8.82 -28.88
C ILE A 461 -21.57 -8.02 -30.16
N SER A 462 -21.39 -6.69 -30.10
CA SER A 462 -21.36 -5.83 -31.30
C SER A 462 -19.98 -5.88 -31.98
N ALA A 463 -19.92 -5.46 -33.25
CA ALA A 463 -18.66 -5.38 -33.98
C ALA A 463 -17.69 -4.39 -33.34
N ASN A 464 -18.17 -3.26 -32.81
CA ASN A 464 -17.35 -2.27 -32.13
C ASN A 464 -16.84 -2.79 -30.79
N MET A 465 -17.66 -3.45 -29.95
CA MET A 465 -17.20 -4.10 -28.73
C MET A 465 -16.12 -5.15 -28.98
N ALA A 466 -16.30 -6.00 -29.99
CA ALA A 466 -15.31 -7.03 -30.33
C ALA A 466 -13.97 -6.38 -30.78
N LYS A 467 -14.05 -5.31 -31.53
CA LYS A 467 -12.88 -4.54 -31.97
C LYS A 467 -12.19 -3.84 -30.80
N GLU A 468 -12.94 -3.16 -29.93
CA GLU A 468 -12.41 -2.51 -28.73
C GLU A 468 -11.64 -3.49 -27.86
N ILE A 469 -12.23 -4.64 -27.55
CA ILE A 469 -11.58 -5.71 -26.77
C ILE A 469 -10.32 -6.22 -27.48
N ALA A 470 -10.36 -6.44 -28.80
CA ALA A 470 -9.19 -6.88 -29.56
C ALA A 470 -8.08 -5.83 -29.56
N CYS A 471 -8.41 -4.55 -29.70
CA CYS A 471 -7.44 -3.46 -29.71
C CYS A 471 -6.83 -3.24 -28.32
N GLU A 472 -7.63 -3.34 -27.26
CA GLU A 472 -7.15 -3.31 -25.89
C GLU A 472 -6.14 -4.43 -25.63
N GLN A 473 -6.42 -5.67 -26.09
CA GLN A 473 -5.49 -6.80 -25.96
C GLN A 473 -4.19 -6.62 -26.77
N LEU A 474 -4.26 -5.91 -27.90
CA LEU A 474 -3.10 -5.62 -28.75
C LEU A 474 -2.38 -4.32 -28.35
N ASN A 475 -2.89 -3.62 -27.34
CA ASN A 475 -2.40 -2.31 -26.87
C ASN A 475 -2.29 -1.30 -28.02
N ARG A 476 -3.35 -1.20 -28.82
CA ARG A 476 -3.46 -0.30 -29.98
C ARG A 476 -4.71 0.55 -29.86
N ASP A 477 -4.60 1.82 -30.25
CA ASP A 477 -5.75 2.70 -30.39
C ASP A 477 -6.55 2.29 -31.64
N CYS A 478 -7.85 2.20 -31.52
CA CYS A 478 -8.76 1.86 -32.58
C CYS A 478 -9.89 2.88 -32.67
N ASN A 479 -10.22 3.25 -33.90
CA ASN A 479 -11.42 4.03 -34.16
C ASN A 479 -12.60 3.05 -34.36
N ASP A 480 -13.78 3.40 -33.88
CA ASP A 480 -14.97 2.59 -34.07
C ASP A 480 -15.31 2.41 -35.55
N TYR A 481 -16.00 1.32 -35.85
CA TYR A 481 -16.56 1.12 -37.18
C TYR A 481 -17.73 2.07 -37.38
N ASP A 482 -17.74 2.80 -38.50
CA ASP A 482 -18.78 3.75 -38.88
C ASP A 482 -19.70 3.12 -39.94
N PHE A 483 -20.30 1.98 -39.64
CA PHE A 483 -21.33 1.37 -40.48
C PHE A 483 -22.59 1.10 -39.66
N GLU A 484 -23.74 1.17 -40.34
CA GLU A 484 -25.04 0.96 -39.73
C GLU A 484 -25.13 -0.44 -39.09
N GLY A 485 -25.42 -0.50 -37.77
CA GLY A 485 -25.44 -1.74 -36.99
C GLY A 485 -24.11 -2.16 -36.38
N ALA A 486 -23.04 -1.35 -36.46
CA ALA A 486 -21.76 -1.65 -35.82
C ALA A 486 -21.83 -1.76 -34.29
N ASP A 487 -22.76 -1.03 -33.69
CA ASP A 487 -23.00 -1.02 -32.24
C ASP A 487 -24.10 -2.00 -31.78
N TYR A 488 -24.85 -2.57 -32.73
CA TYR A 488 -25.88 -3.56 -32.40
C TYR A 488 -25.27 -4.93 -32.15
N PRO A 489 -25.84 -5.72 -31.21
CA PRO A 489 -25.48 -7.12 -31.04
C PRO A 489 -25.57 -7.89 -32.36
N LEU A 490 -24.66 -8.78 -32.60
CA LEU A 490 -24.53 -9.51 -33.88
C LEU A 490 -25.81 -10.27 -34.29
N SER A 491 -26.57 -10.74 -33.29
CA SER A 491 -27.87 -11.36 -33.48
C SER A 491 -28.92 -10.42 -34.07
N ILE A 492 -28.92 -9.16 -33.63
CA ILE A 492 -29.86 -8.11 -34.11
C ILE A 492 -29.36 -7.59 -35.46
N ALA A 493 -28.06 -7.26 -35.58
CA ALA A 493 -27.48 -6.83 -36.86
C ALA A 493 -27.72 -7.82 -38.01
N THR A 494 -27.68 -9.12 -37.69
CA THR A 494 -27.95 -10.17 -38.68
C THR A 494 -29.43 -10.20 -39.07
N GLN A 495 -30.34 -9.95 -38.15
CA GLN A 495 -31.77 -9.87 -38.42
C GLN A 495 -32.14 -8.62 -39.23
N LEU A 496 -31.55 -7.46 -38.87
CA LEU A 496 -31.70 -6.20 -39.64
C LEU A 496 -31.19 -6.35 -41.07
N ASN A 497 -30.00 -6.93 -41.26
CA ASN A 497 -29.46 -7.19 -42.60
C ASN A 497 -30.35 -8.16 -43.40
N ASN A 498 -30.93 -9.18 -42.73
CA ASN A 498 -31.88 -10.07 -43.39
C ASN A 498 -33.18 -9.35 -43.75
N ALA A 499 -33.70 -8.46 -42.88
CA ALA A 499 -34.88 -7.67 -43.16
C ALA A 499 -34.65 -6.70 -44.33
N ASN A 500 -33.53 -6.01 -44.35
CA ASN A 500 -33.14 -5.10 -45.46
C ASN A 500 -32.94 -5.87 -46.78
N ASN A 501 -32.33 -7.05 -46.75
CA ASN A 501 -32.23 -7.91 -47.93
C ASN A 501 -33.59 -8.37 -48.46
N ILE A 502 -34.55 -8.63 -47.57
CA ILE A 502 -35.93 -8.99 -47.93
C ILE A 502 -36.62 -7.81 -48.58
N VAL A 503 -36.46 -6.60 -48.05
CA VAL A 503 -37.01 -5.37 -48.66
C VAL A 503 -36.40 -5.11 -50.04
N ASP A 504 -35.11 -5.25 -50.23
CA ASP A 504 -34.43 -5.15 -51.53
C ASP A 504 -34.90 -6.23 -52.53
N ASP A 505 -35.18 -7.44 -52.06
CA ASP A 505 -35.74 -8.50 -52.92
C ASP A 505 -37.17 -8.27 -53.30
N PHE A 506 -37.97 -7.59 -52.44
CA PHE A 506 -39.30 -7.10 -52.85
C PHE A 506 -39.16 -6.03 -53.92
N ASP A 507 -38.23 -5.07 -53.82
CA ASP A 507 -38.02 -4.05 -54.87
C ASP A 507 -37.62 -4.64 -56.21
N LYS A 508 -36.69 -5.61 -56.20
CA LYS A 508 -36.35 -6.37 -57.40
C LYS A 508 -37.52 -7.17 -58.00
N SER A 509 -38.35 -7.71 -57.13
CA SER A 509 -39.53 -8.48 -57.54
C SER A 509 -40.60 -7.55 -58.09
N ILE A 510 -40.84 -6.37 -57.52
CA ILE A 510 -41.72 -5.30 -58.05
C ILE A 510 -41.22 -4.82 -59.40
N GLU A 511 -39.89 -4.59 -59.53
CA GLU A 511 -39.28 -4.16 -60.81
C GLU A 511 -39.42 -5.21 -61.92
N LYS A 512 -39.32 -6.51 -61.55
CA LYS A 512 -39.55 -7.64 -62.43
C LYS A 512 -40.98 -7.76 -62.87
N ALA A 513 -41.96 -7.62 -61.93
CA ALA A 513 -43.40 -7.65 -62.24
C ALA A 513 -43.78 -6.48 -63.14
N ASN A 514 -43.26 -5.29 -62.91
CA ASN A 514 -43.44 -4.12 -63.82
C ASN A 514 -42.89 -4.38 -65.22
N LYS A 515 -41.77 -5.06 -65.40
CA LYS A 515 -41.20 -5.41 -66.69
C LYS A 515 -41.98 -6.50 -67.44
N ASN A 516 -42.62 -7.39 -66.70
CA ASN A 516 -43.38 -8.49 -67.26
C ASN A 516 -44.85 -8.13 -67.51
N GLY A 517 -45.34 -7.02 -67.04
CA GLY A 517 -46.76 -6.60 -67.18
C GLY A 517 -47.72 -7.33 -66.26
N ASP A 518 -47.26 -7.84 -65.12
CA ASP A 518 -48.06 -8.57 -64.11
C ASP A 518 -48.66 -7.59 -63.11
N ASP A 519 -49.55 -6.69 -63.62
CA ASP A 519 -50.14 -5.55 -62.85
C ASP A 519 -50.94 -6.01 -61.59
N ASP A 520 -51.46 -7.24 -61.58
CA ASP A 520 -52.24 -7.76 -60.47
C ASP A 520 -51.39 -8.16 -59.22
N ILE A 521 -50.11 -8.40 -59.38
CA ILE A 521 -49.19 -8.83 -58.29
C ILE A 521 -48.50 -7.64 -57.63
N ILE A 522 -48.34 -6.52 -58.37
CA ILE A 522 -47.67 -5.32 -57.90
C ILE A 522 -48.24 -4.75 -56.60
N PRO A 523 -49.55 -4.58 -56.43
CA PRO A 523 -50.15 -4.07 -55.20
C PRO A 523 -49.94 -4.98 -53.99
N ILE A 524 -49.90 -6.29 -54.23
CA ILE A 524 -49.65 -7.28 -53.17
C ILE A 524 -48.20 -7.18 -52.69
N LEU A 525 -47.23 -7.11 -53.60
CA LEU A 525 -45.82 -6.98 -53.28
C LEU A 525 -45.52 -5.64 -52.54
N LYS A 526 -46.19 -4.55 -52.95
CA LYS A 526 -46.05 -3.28 -52.26
C LYS A 526 -46.63 -3.30 -50.84
N SER A 527 -47.79 -3.93 -50.64
CA SER A 527 -48.39 -4.07 -49.32
C SER A 527 -47.55 -4.93 -48.38
N LEU A 528 -46.91 -5.98 -48.89
CA LEU A 528 -45.98 -6.82 -48.13
C LEU A 528 -44.70 -6.05 -47.80
N LYS A 529 -44.16 -5.27 -48.73
CA LYS A 529 -43.00 -4.42 -48.49
C LYS A 529 -43.29 -3.39 -47.37
N GLU A 530 -44.43 -2.67 -47.44
CA GLU A 530 -44.85 -1.73 -46.41
C GLU A 530 -45.01 -2.36 -45.03
N GLN A 531 -45.49 -3.62 -44.95
CA GLN A 531 -45.54 -4.34 -43.68
C GLN A 531 -44.18 -4.71 -43.12
N PHE A 532 -43.23 -5.06 -43.96
CA PHE A 532 -41.86 -5.37 -43.56
C PHE A 532 -41.10 -4.09 -43.18
N GLU A 533 -41.33 -2.97 -43.87
CA GLU A 533 -40.76 -1.67 -43.50
C GLU A 533 -41.31 -1.17 -42.15
N GLN A 534 -42.61 -1.32 -41.87
CA GLN A 534 -43.20 -1.02 -40.56
C GLN A 534 -42.61 -1.87 -39.44
N ILE A 535 -42.35 -3.16 -39.67
CA ILE A 535 -41.69 -4.02 -38.68
C ILE A 535 -40.27 -3.56 -38.43
N ALA A 536 -39.53 -3.12 -39.45
CA ALA A 536 -38.17 -2.59 -39.31
C ALA A 536 -38.15 -1.26 -38.54
N GLU A 537 -39.13 -0.36 -38.83
CA GLU A 537 -39.26 0.92 -38.11
C GLU A 537 -39.76 0.76 -36.66
N GLU A 538 -40.59 -0.24 -36.35
CA GLU A 538 -40.98 -0.54 -34.96
C GLU A 538 -39.78 -0.97 -34.10
N TYR A 539 -38.82 -1.72 -34.66
CA TYR A 539 -37.59 -2.12 -33.98
C TYR A 539 -36.66 -0.92 -33.74
N ASP A 540 -36.60 0.07 -34.65
CA ASP A 540 -35.82 1.29 -34.48
C ASP A 540 -36.43 2.27 -33.44
N SER A 541 -37.76 2.26 -33.27
CA SER A 541 -38.44 3.19 -32.37
C SER A 541 -38.48 2.77 -30.90
N ASP A 542 -38.34 1.50 -30.60
CA ASP A 542 -38.30 1.00 -29.21
C ASP A 542 -36.96 1.29 -28.50
N GLU A 543 -35.90 1.74 -29.21
CA GLU A 543 -34.63 2.15 -28.62
C GLU A 543 -34.49 3.65 -28.31
N GLU A 544 -35.43 4.52 -28.70
CA GLU A 544 -35.45 5.94 -28.30
C GLU A 544 -36.23 6.22 -26.98
N GLN A 545 -36.76 5.24 -26.28
CA GLN A 545 -37.35 5.35 -24.96
C GLN A 545 -36.47 4.67 -23.89
#